data_2d4d2ae3c44d8b6e1530bc1c59fed889
#
_entry.id   2d4d2ae3c44d8b6e1530bc1c59fed889
#
_cell.length_a   1.000
_cell.length_b   1.000
_cell.length_c   1.000
_cell.angle_alpha   90.00
_cell.angle_beta   90.00
_cell.angle_gamma   90.00
#
_symmetry.space_group_name_H-M   'P 1'
#
loop_
_entity.id
_entity.type
_entity.pdbx_description
1 polymer ?
#
loop_
_entity_poly.entity_id
_entity_poly.type
_entity_poly.pdbx_seq_one_letter_code
_entity_poly.pdbx_strand_id
1 'polypeptide(L)'
;MGNFIDKTFTVIADILLKILPASIKEKKAFSYYRAGMAAQTKGRYSEALENYYEALSLEEDPYDRSYTLYNIGLIYGNTGRYTQALEFYHQALDLNANLPQAFYNIGVIYHQQATRAELSATEEEDMILAEKLFDKAGEYWRQAVELAPDNYLGIRNWLIVTGRSDRKLEDY
;
A
#
# COMPACT_ATOMS: atom_id res chain seq x y z
N MET A 1 -16.83 -2.75 -18.60
CA MET A 1 -17.62 -2.90 -17.36
C MET A 1 -17.15 -2.01 -16.20
N GLY A 2 -15.89 -1.57 -16.11
CA GLY A 2 -15.39 -0.71 -15.04
C GLY A 2 -16.09 0.65 -14.88
N ASN A 3 -16.46 1.30 -15.98
CA ASN A 3 -17.05 2.65 -15.94
C ASN A 3 -18.45 2.78 -15.31
N PHE A 4 -19.22 1.69 -15.20
CA PHE A 4 -20.55 1.75 -14.60
C PHE A 4 -20.48 1.63 -13.07
N ILE A 5 -19.64 0.73 -12.58
CA ILE A 5 -19.43 0.52 -11.13
C ILE A 5 -18.81 1.78 -10.52
N ASP A 6 -17.80 2.38 -11.15
CA ASP A 6 -17.15 3.62 -10.70
C ASP A 6 -18.14 4.81 -10.62
N LYS A 7 -19.00 4.96 -11.63
CA LYS A 7 -20.01 6.02 -11.63
C LYS A 7 -21.06 5.83 -10.54
N THR A 8 -21.51 4.60 -10.35
CA THR A 8 -22.51 4.27 -9.32
C THR A 8 -21.95 4.49 -7.92
N PHE A 9 -20.69 4.07 -7.68
CA PHE A 9 -20.00 4.28 -6.42
C PHE A 9 -19.80 5.78 -6.14
N THR A 10 -19.46 6.55 -7.15
CA THR A 10 -19.31 8.01 -7.07
C THR A 10 -20.61 8.69 -6.68
N VAL A 11 -21.72 8.33 -7.32
CA VAL A 11 -23.05 8.91 -7.03
C VAL A 11 -23.54 8.55 -5.63
N ILE A 12 -23.35 7.30 -5.21
CA ILE A 12 -23.71 6.86 -3.85
C ILE A 12 -22.87 7.60 -2.80
N ALA A 13 -21.57 7.74 -3.02
CA ALA A 13 -20.68 8.48 -2.14
C ALA A 13 -21.07 9.96 -2.03
N ASP A 14 -21.47 10.61 -3.13
CA ASP A 14 -21.95 11.99 -3.14
C ASP A 14 -23.27 12.17 -2.39
N ILE A 15 -24.16 11.19 -2.46
CA ILE A 15 -25.42 11.17 -1.71
C ILE A 15 -25.15 10.98 -0.21
N LEU A 16 -24.28 10.03 0.15
CA LEU A 16 -23.91 9.76 1.54
C LEU A 16 -23.24 10.97 2.19
N LEU A 17 -22.34 11.67 1.48
CA LEU A 17 -21.71 12.89 1.97
C LEU A 17 -22.71 14.03 2.29
N LYS A 18 -23.85 14.06 1.61
CA LYS A 18 -24.89 15.05 1.88
C LYS A 18 -25.74 14.71 3.10
N ILE A 19 -25.86 13.42 3.41
CA ILE A 19 -26.78 12.90 4.45
C ILE A 19 -26.04 12.65 5.76
N LEU A 20 -24.76 12.27 5.72
CA LEU A 20 -23.97 12.01 6.92
C LEU A 20 -23.70 13.31 7.70
N PRO A 21 -23.77 13.27 9.04
CA PRO A 21 -23.45 14.40 9.92
C PRO A 21 -21.93 14.61 10.02
N ALA A 22 -21.26 14.78 8.88
CA ALA A 22 -19.84 15.08 8.81
C ALA A 22 -19.63 16.60 8.78
N SER A 23 -18.56 17.07 9.42
CA SER A 23 -18.17 18.48 9.40
C SER A 23 -17.84 18.95 7.98
N ILE A 24 -17.87 20.25 7.74
CA ILE A 24 -17.47 20.84 6.45
C ILE A 24 -16.01 20.46 6.12
N LYS A 25 -15.17 20.39 7.15
CA LYS A 25 -13.75 20.02 7.04
C LYS A 25 -13.60 18.57 6.55
N GLU A 26 -14.30 17.62 7.17
CA GLU A 26 -14.30 16.20 6.78
C GLU A 26 -14.82 16.00 5.34
N LYS A 27 -15.91 16.68 4.97
CA LYS A 27 -16.44 16.63 3.61
C LYS A 27 -15.44 17.15 2.58
N LYS A 28 -14.71 18.21 2.92
CA LYS A 28 -13.65 18.78 2.07
C LYS A 28 -12.45 17.83 1.95
N ALA A 29 -11.99 17.24 3.06
CA ALA A 29 -10.94 16.24 3.08
C ALA A 29 -11.28 15.05 2.17
N PHE A 30 -12.44 14.47 2.33
CA PHE A 30 -12.93 13.38 1.51
C PHE A 30 -13.05 13.74 0.02
N SER A 31 -13.45 14.97 -0.29
CA SER A 31 -13.51 15.45 -1.68
C SER A 31 -12.12 15.45 -2.33
N TYR A 32 -11.10 15.95 -1.62
CA TYR A 32 -9.73 15.91 -2.08
C TYR A 32 -9.20 14.47 -2.20
N TYR A 33 -9.45 13.62 -1.21
CA TYR A 33 -9.06 12.20 -1.29
C TYR A 33 -9.61 11.53 -2.54
N ARG A 34 -10.90 11.71 -2.85
CA ARG A 34 -11.53 11.19 -4.07
C ARG A 34 -10.94 11.77 -5.35
N ALA A 35 -10.64 13.06 -5.37
CA ALA A 35 -9.98 13.71 -6.51
C ALA A 35 -8.58 13.12 -6.72
N GLY A 36 -7.83 12.88 -5.65
CA GLY A 36 -6.56 12.18 -5.67
C GLY A 36 -6.66 10.78 -6.28
N MET A 37 -7.60 9.96 -5.83
CA MET A 37 -7.87 8.63 -6.38
C MET A 37 -8.21 8.67 -7.87
N ALA A 38 -9.06 9.61 -8.27
CA ALA A 38 -9.46 9.77 -9.67
C ALA A 38 -8.29 10.21 -10.57
N ALA A 39 -7.40 11.06 -10.08
CA ALA A 39 -6.19 11.46 -10.78
C ALA A 39 -5.19 10.30 -10.86
N GLN A 40 -4.99 9.56 -9.77
CA GLN A 40 -4.11 8.39 -9.70
C GLN A 40 -4.53 7.30 -10.69
N THR A 41 -5.82 6.96 -10.74
CA THR A 41 -6.37 5.97 -11.70
C THR A 41 -6.11 6.36 -13.16
N LYS A 42 -5.99 7.66 -13.44
CA LYS A 42 -5.67 8.19 -14.77
C LYS A 42 -4.15 8.35 -15.02
N GLY A 43 -3.31 7.95 -14.08
CA GLY A 43 -1.86 8.12 -14.15
C GLY A 43 -1.36 9.56 -13.95
N ARG A 44 -2.24 10.47 -13.53
CA ARG A 44 -1.91 11.89 -13.30
C ARG A 44 -1.34 12.04 -11.87
N TYR A 45 -0.13 11.50 -11.65
CA TYR A 45 0.44 11.35 -10.31
C TYR A 45 0.72 12.68 -9.60
N SER A 46 1.15 13.74 -10.30
CA SER A 46 1.36 15.05 -9.65
C SER A 46 0.06 15.62 -9.10
N GLU A 47 -1.00 15.60 -9.91
CA GLU A 47 -2.33 16.05 -9.48
C GLU A 47 -2.89 15.17 -8.34
N ALA A 48 -2.63 13.86 -8.39
CA ALA A 48 -3.04 12.95 -7.33
C ALA A 48 -2.34 13.29 -6.01
N LEU A 49 -1.03 13.52 -6.03
CA LEU A 49 -0.26 13.92 -4.84
C LEU A 49 -0.75 15.25 -4.26
N GLU A 50 -0.97 16.27 -5.09
CA GLU A 50 -1.52 17.56 -4.63
C GLU A 50 -2.83 17.35 -3.88
N ASN A 51 -3.76 16.60 -4.46
CA ASN A 51 -5.05 16.31 -3.82
C ASN A 51 -4.90 15.48 -2.54
N TYR A 52 -4.02 14.48 -2.51
CA TYR A 52 -3.79 13.70 -1.28
C TYR A 52 -3.15 14.53 -0.16
N TYR A 53 -2.22 15.43 -0.47
CA TYR A 53 -1.67 16.34 0.55
C TYR A 53 -2.71 17.33 1.08
N GLU A 54 -3.61 17.85 0.22
CA GLU A 54 -4.73 18.66 0.66
C GLU A 54 -5.70 17.86 1.56
N ALA A 55 -6.03 16.61 1.20
CA ALA A 55 -6.81 15.72 2.04
C ALA A 55 -6.14 15.53 3.41
N LEU A 56 -4.86 15.15 3.41
CA LEU A 56 -4.07 14.88 4.62
C LEU A 56 -3.97 16.10 5.55
N SER A 57 -3.95 17.32 5.00
CA SER A 57 -3.95 18.55 5.78
C SER A 57 -5.26 18.79 6.55
N LEU A 58 -6.35 18.20 6.08
CA LEU A 58 -7.70 18.36 6.62
C LEU A 58 -8.18 17.15 7.42
N GLU A 59 -7.66 15.96 7.17
CA GLU A 59 -8.01 14.73 7.86
C GLU A 59 -7.51 14.74 9.30
N GLU A 60 -8.39 14.45 10.24
CA GLU A 60 -8.08 14.33 11.67
C GLU A 60 -8.15 12.88 12.14
N ASP A 61 -8.99 12.06 11.50
CA ASP A 61 -9.15 10.66 11.83
C ASP A 61 -7.89 9.87 11.42
N PRO A 62 -7.25 9.12 12.34
CA PRO A 62 -6.04 8.35 12.03
C PRO A 62 -6.28 7.27 10.97
N TYR A 63 -7.48 6.70 10.92
CA TYR A 63 -7.83 5.68 9.94
C TYR A 63 -7.85 6.25 8.52
N ASP A 64 -8.55 7.38 8.30
CA ASP A 64 -8.59 8.04 6.99
C ASP A 64 -7.20 8.52 6.57
N ARG A 65 -6.44 9.11 7.51
CA ARG A 65 -5.04 9.50 7.28
C ARG A 65 -4.16 8.34 6.83
N SER A 66 -4.36 7.14 7.40
CA SER A 66 -3.58 5.97 7.04
C SER A 66 -3.77 5.57 5.57
N TYR A 67 -5.00 5.64 5.07
CA TYR A 67 -5.27 5.35 3.65
C TYR A 67 -4.73 6.41 2.70
N THR A 68 -4.79 7.69 3.09
CA THR A 68 -4.21 8.77 2.29
C THR A 68 -2.69 8.62 2.19
N LEU A 69 -2.00 8.35 3.31
CA LEU A 69 -0.56 8.06 3.33
C LEU A 69 -0.21 6.82 2.50
N TYR A 70 -0.98 5.75 2.63
CA TYR A 70 -0.81 4.56 1.82
C TYR A 70 -0.89 4.87 0.31
N ASN A 71 -1.87 5.65 -0.14
CA ASN A 71 -2.01 6.02 -1.55
C ASN A 71 -0.86 6.91 -2.05
N ILE A 72 -0.35 7.81 -1.22
CA ILE A 72 0.87 8.57 -1.53
C ILE A 72 2.05 7.60 -1.71
N GLY A 73 2.20 6.64 -0.80
CA GLY A 73 3.20 5.58 -0.91
C GLY A 73 3.11 4.78 -2.21
N LEU A 74 1.88 4.43 -2.64
CA LEU A 74 1.64 3.74 -3.92
C LEU A 74 2.15 4.55 -5.12
N ILE A 75 1.94 5.87 -5.14
CA ILE A 75 2.43 6.71 -6.24
C ILE A 75 3.95 6.70 -6.26
N TYR A 76 4.60 6.84 -5.10
CA TYR A 76 6.06 6.79 -5.02
C TYR A 76 6.62 5.42 -5.41
N GLY A 77 5.99 4.32 -4.98
CA GLY A 77 6.36 2.97 -5.38
C GLY A 77 6.25 2.74 -6.90
N ASN A 78 5.13 3.14 -7.49
CA ASN A 78 4.87 3.02 -8.93
C ASN A 78 5.81 3.89 -9.79
N THR A 79 6.40 4.94 -9.21
CA THR A 79 7.36 5.82 -9.88
C THR A 79 8.82 5.47 -9.58
N GLY A 80 9.09 4.35 -8.89
CA GLY A 80 10.43 3.87 -8.56
C GLY A 80 11.11 4.62 -7.39
N ARG A 81 10.39 5.49 -6.72
CA ARG A 81 10.88 6.27 -5.57
C ARG A 81 10.72 5.47 -4.27
N TYR A 82 11.39 4.32 -4.20
CA TYR A 82 11.15 3.30 -3.18
C TYR A 82 11.40 3.77 -1.75
N THR A 83 12.42 4.60 -1.50
CA THR A 83 12.69 5.14 -0.16
C THR A 83 11.50 5.94 0.36
N GLN A 84 10.93 6.81 -0.48
CA GLN A 84 9.76 7.61 -0.11
C GLN A 84 8.51 6.73 0.03
N ALA A 85 8.34 5.72 -0.85
CA ALA A 85 7.24 4.77 -0.72
C ALA A 85 7.26 4.06 0.63
N LEU A 86 8.44 3.54 1.05
CA LEU A 86 8.62 2.90 2.35
C LEU A 86 8.29 3.84 3.51
N GLU A 87 8.75 5.09 3.46
CA GLU A 87 8.43 6.11 4.46
C GLU A 87 6.92 6.30 4.64
N PHE A 88 6.18 6.47 3.54
CA PHE A 88 4.73 6.67 3.57
C PHE A 88 3.97 5.42 3.99
N TYR A 89 4.41 4.22 3.58
CA TYR A 89 3.81 2.98 4.05
C TYR A 89 4.01 2.77 5.56
N HIS A 90 5.19 3.08 6.09
CA HIS A 90 5.42 3.00 7.54
C HIS A 90 4.56 4.01 8.31
N GLN A 91 4.48 5.27 7.85
CA GLN A 91 3.58 6.24 8.46
C GLN A 91 2.11 5.78 8.42
N ALA A 92 1.67 5.12 7.35
CA ALA A 92 0.33 4.55 7.26
C ALA A 92 0.12 3.43 8.30
N LEU A 93 1.11 2.55 8.46
CA LEU A 93 1.08 1.45 9.42
C LEU A 93 1.16 1.92 10.88
N ASP A 94 1.86 3.01 11.16
CA ASP A 94 1.91 3.65 12.48
C ASP A 94 0.51 4.13 12.92
N LEU A 95 -0.33 4.55 11.97
CA LEU A 95 -1.71 4.98 12.23
C LEU A 95 -2.70 3.82 12.19
N ASN A 96 -2.46 2.82 11.36
CA ASN A 96 -3.33 1.67 11.16
C ASN A 96 -2.52 0.41 10.86
N ALA A 97 -2.20 -0.35 11.91
CA ALA A 97 -1.48 -1.62 11.79
C ALA A 97 -2.27 -2.72 11.06
N ASN A 98 -3.58 -2.55 10.86
CA ASN A 98 -4.43 -3.48 10.12
C ASN A 98 -4.59 -3.06 8.65
N LEU A 99 -3.47 -2.86 7.95
CA LEU A 99 -3.41 -2.46 6.55
C LEU A 99 -2.54 -3.44 5.74
N PRO A 100 -3.07 -4.64 5.41
CA PRO A 100 -2.30 -5.70 4.76
C PRO A 100 -1.69 -5.28 3.43
N GLN A 101 -2.31 -4.34 2.72
CA GLN A 101 -1.80 -3.80 1.46
C GLN A 101 -0.48 -3.03 1.63
N ALA A 102 -0.29 -2.33 2.76
CA ALA A 102 0.96 -1.63 3.05
C ALA A 102 2.09 -2.64 3.30
N PHE A 103 1.85 -3.65 4.13
CA PHE A 103 2.80 -4.75 4.34
C PHE A 103 3.17 -5.45 3.03
N TYR A 104 2.17 -5.77 2.20
CA TYR A 104 2.39 -6.39 0.90
C TYR A 104 3.33 -5.53 0.02
N ASN A 105 3.06 -4.23 -0.10
CA ASN A 105 3.84 -3.35 -0.97
C ASN A 105 5.26 -3.08 -0.44
N ILE A 106 5.45 -3.04 0.87
CA ILE A 106 6.80 -3.00 1.47
C ILE A 106 7.57 -4.27 1.09
N GLY A 107 6.95 -5.44 1.23
CA GLY A 107 7.54 -6.71 0.82
C GLY A 107 7.90 -6.75 -0.66
N VAL A 108 7.04 -6.22 -1.54
CA VAL A 108 7.33 -6.10 -2.99
C VAL A 108 8.58 -5.26 -3.25
N ILE A 109 8.76 -4.14 -2.55
CA ILE A 109 9.95 -3.29 -2.70
C ILE A 109 11.21 -4.05 -2.29
N TYR A 110 11.21 -4.70 -1.13
CA TYR A 110 12.37 -5.48 -0.69
C TYR A 110 12.67 -6.67 -1.60
N HIS A 111 11.66 -7.37 -2.08
CA HIS A 111 11.83 -8.45 -3.04
C HIS A 111 12.45 -7.97 -4.37
N GLN A 112 12.01 -6.83 -4.89
CA GLN A 112 12.59 -6.24 -6.10
C GLN A 112 14.06 -5.84 -5.88
N GLN A 113 14.38 -5.27 -4.71
CA GLN A 113 15.76 -4.94 -4.34
C GLN A 113 16.62 -6.21 -4.22
N ALA A 114 16.10 -7.27 -3.60
CA ALA A 114 16.75 -8.57 -3.48
C ALA A 114 17.05 -9.19 -4.84
N THR A 115 16.04 -9.27 -5.71
CA THR A 115 16.21 -9.81 -7.08
C THR A 115 17.25 -8.99 -7.87
N ARG A 116 17.25 -7.68 -7.71
CA ARG A 116 18.26 -6.83 -8.38
C ARG A 116 19.67 -7.08 -7.84
N ALA A 117 19.82 -7.19 -6.53
CA ALA A 117 21.10 -7.51 -5.90
C ALA A 117 21.61 -8.89 -6.33
N GLU A 118 20.73 -9.91 -6.33
CA GLU A 118 21.05 -11.26 -6.80
C GLU A 118 21.53 -11.29 -8.25
N LEU A 119 20.81 -10.60 -9.16
CA LEU A 119 21.18 -10.54 -10.58
C LEU A 119 22.50 -9.78 -10.85
N SER A 120 22.88 -8.87 -9.98
CA SER A 120 24.12 -8.09 -10.09
C SER A 120 25.25 -8.64 -9.24
N ALA A 121 25.01 -9.70 -8.47
CA ALA A 121 25.98 -10.29 -7.56
C ALA A 121 27.20 -10.84 -8.33
N THR A 122 28.38 -10.42 -7.94
CA THR A 122 29.66 -10.92 -8.44
C THR A 122 30.48 -11.59 -7.36
N GLU A 123 30.16 -11.34 -6.11
CA GLU A 123 30.87 -11.85 -4.94
C GLU A 123 29.87 -12.46 -3.93
N GLU A 124 30.38 -13.26 -3.01
CA GLU A 124 29.58 -13.93 -1.98
C GLU A 124 28.85 -12.92 -1.07
N GLU A 125 29.48 -11.76 -0.80
CA GLU A 125 28.86 -10.69 0.02
C GLU A 125 27.60 -10.11 -0.64
N ASP A 126 27.59 -10.00 -1.96
CA ASP A 126 26.41 -9.53 -2.73
C ASP A 126 25.25 -10.53 -2.61
N MET A 127 25.55 -11.83 -2.66
CA MET A 127 24.56 -12.89 -2.48
C MET A 127 23.98 -12.89 -1.07
N ILE A 128 24.82 -12.66 -0.05
CA ILE A 128 24.37 -12.52 1.35
C ILE A 128 23.45 -11.31 1.51
N LEU A 129 23.74 -10.21 0.82
CA LEU A 129 22.86 -9.03 0.83
C LEU A 129 21.51 -9.33 0.19
N ALA A 130 21.50 -10.00 -0.97
CA ALA A 130 20.26 -10.39 -1.65
C ALA A 130 19.40 -11.28 -0.75
N GLU A 131 19.99 -12.27 -0.09
CA GLU A 131 19.27 -13.17 0.82
C GLU A 131 18.66 -12.43 2.02
N LYS A 132 19.38 -11.50 2.64
CA LYS A 132 18.85 -10.64 3.71
C LYS A 132 17.66 -9.79 3.25
N LEU A 133 17.69 -9.33 2.00
CA LEU A 133 16.58 -8.56 1.43
C LEU A 133 15.37 -9.45 1.13
N PHE A 134 15.57 -10.70 0.68
CA PHE A 134 14.48 -11.68 0.54
C PHE A 134 13.87 -12.04 1.90
N ASP A 135 14.69 -12.22 2.94
CA ASP A 135 14.18 -12.47 4.29
C ASP A 135 13.31 -11.30 4.76
N LYS A 136 13.76 -10.08 4.53
CA LYS A 136 13.00 -8.88 4.88
C LYS A 136 11.69 -8.77 4.10
N ALA A 137 11.68 -9.12 2.82
CA ALA A 137 10.45 -9.23 2.05
C ALA A 137 9.49 -10.26 2.67
N GLY A 138 10.03 -11.42 3.07
CA GLY A 138 9.29 -12.47 3.74
C GLY A 138 8.65 -12.03 5.06
N GLU A 139 9.36 -11.26 5.89
CA GLU A 139 8.82 -10.71 7.15
C GLU A 139 7.57 -9.86 6.92
N TYR A 140 7.61 -8.93 5.95
CA TYR A 140 6.46 -8.08 5.63
C TYR A 140 5.33 -8.87 4.96
N TRP A 141 5.65 -9.80 4.09
CA TRP A 141 4.64 -10.62 3.44
C TRP A 141 3.92 -11.58 4.40
N ARG A 142 4.60 -12.10 5.44
CA ARG A 142 3.92 -12.85 6.51
C ARG A 142 2.84 -12.01 7.18
N GLN A 143 3.14 -10.75 7.53
CA GLN A 143 2.15 -9.83 8.11
C GLN A 143 0.95 -9.61 7.18
N ALA A 144 1.18 -9.43 5.87
CA ALA A 144 0.11 -9.27 4.90
C ALA A 144 -0.78 -10.52 4.82
N VAL A 145 -0.17 -11.72 4.79
CA VAL A 145 -0.90 -13.00 4.73
C VAL A 145 -1.66 -13.28 6.04
N GLU A 146 -1.07 -12.99 7.20
CA GLU A 146 -1.76 -13.14 8.49
C GLU A 146 -3.02 -12.27 8.58
N LEU A 147 -2.97 -11.04 8.07
CA LEU A 147 -4.10 -10.12 8.08
C LEU A 147 -5.18 -10.44 7.04
N ALA A 148 -4.79 -11.02 5.90
CA ALA A 148 -5.70 -11.28 4.78
C ALA A 148 -5.25 -12.51 3.96
N PRO A 149 -5.36 -13.73 4.51
CA PRO A 149 -4.78 -14.94 3.92
C PRO A 149 -5.31 -15.26 2.51
N ASP A 150 -6.59 -15.01 2.26
CA ASP A 150 -7.22 -15.31 0.97
C ASP A 150 -6.80 -14.36 -0.16
N ASN A 151 -6.30 -13.17 0.20
CA ASN A 151 -5.93 -12.15 -0.77
C ASN A 151 -4.51 -12.35 -1.33
N TYR A 152 -3.66 -13.13 -0.66
CA TYR A 152 -2.23 -13.22 -0.94
C TYR A 152 -1.73 -14.67 -1.16
N LEU A 153 -2.54 -15.51 -1.79
CA LEU A 153 -2.21 -16.93 -2.03
C LEU A 153 -0.86 -17.15 -2.73
N GLY A 154 -0.53 -16.30 -3.72
CA GLY A 154 0.76 -16.39 -4.41
C GLY A 154 1.95 -16.09 -3.49
N ILE A 155 1.79 -15.11 -2.60
CA ILE A 155 2.82 -14.76 -1.61
C ILE A 155 2.95 -15.85 -0.55
N ARG A 156 1.85 -16.41 -0.08
CA ARG A 156 1.85 -17.54 0.85
C ARG A 156 2.63 -18.72 0.26
N ASN A 157 2.36 -19.07 -0.99
CA ASN A 157 3.09 -20.14 -1.68
C ASN A 157 4.59 -19.82 -1.78
N TRP A 158 4.95 -18.57 -2.10
CA TRP A 158 6.34 -18.16 -2.15
C TRP A 158 7.03 -18.32 -0.79
N LEU A 159 6.38 -17.91 0.30
CA LEU A 159 6.89 -18.07 1.68
C LEU A 159 7.16 -19.53 2.01
N ILE A 160 6.23 -20.44 1.65
CA ILE A 160 6.37 -21.89 1.90
C ILE A 160 7.53 -22.47 1.09
N VAL A 161 7.57 -22.22 -0.22
CA VAL A 161 8.57 -22.80 -1.12
C VAL A 161 9.98 -22.31 -0.80
N THR A 162 10.14 -21.08 -0.32
CA THR A 162 11.43 -20.51 0.05
C THR A 162 11.83 -20.79 1.50
N GLY A 163 11.00 -21.51 2.27
CA GLY A 163 11.26 -21.81 3.69
C GLY A 163 11.14 -20.58 4.60
N ARG A 164 10.45 -19.54 4.15
CA ARG A 164 10.22 -18.28 4.89
C ARG A 164 8.84 -18.21 5.53
N SER A 165 8.09 -19.33 5.54
CA SER A 165 6.81 -19.47 6.23
C SER A 165 7.00 -19.72 7.71
N ASP A 166 6.04 -19.27 8.54
CA ASP A 166 5.87 -19.73 9.91
C ASP A 166 4.98 -20.97 9.92
N ARG A 167 5.12 -21.85 10.94
CA ARG A 167 4.32 -23.07 11.06
C ARG A 167 2.81 -22.84 10.93
N LYS A 168 2.32 -21.67 11.33
CA LYS A 168 0.90 -21.30 11.20
C LYS A 168 0.41 -21.15 9.76
N LEU A 169 1.28 -20.82 8.80
CA LEU A 169 0.92 -20.64 7.39
C LEU A 169 0.91 -21.96 6.62
N GLU A 170 1.49 -23.03 7.18
CA GLU A 170 1.53 -24.36 6.56
C GLU A 170 0.25 -25.16 6.78
N ASP A 171 -0.55 -24.78 7.79
CA ASP A 171 -1.77 -25.48 8.21
C ASP A 171 -3.06 -24.97 7.51
N TYR A 172 -2.96 -24.00 6.59
CA TYR A 172 -4.06 -23.45 5.79
C TYR A 172 -3.95 -23.95 4.34
#